data_c09f398696026bbd5c45ebdc785a083d
#
_entry.id   c09f398696026bbd5c45ebdc785a083d
#
_cell.length_a   1.000
_cell.length_b   1.000
_cell.length_c   1.000
_cell.angle_alpha   90.00
_cell.angle_beta   90.00
_cell.angle_gamma   90.00
#
_symmetry.space_group_name_H-M   'P 1'
#
loop_
_entity.id
_entity.type
_entity.pdbx_description
1 polymer ?
#
loop_
_entity_poly.entity_id
_entity_poly.type
_entity_poly.pdbx_seq_one_letter_code
_entity_poly.pdbx_strand_id
1 'polypeptide(L)'
;SSTSLRTIITGWGHTTPADPGSGRPCAEWCFRTHKIKIDGGDKFNHEMGALGCSANPTSNQAGNWQPDRAGWCPGMAVPVRTDVFDNSKAGETFNFEYFYQPWSSNGGSTSGTVGAYYATSCFVIVKSDEPISKPTVVD
;
A
#
# COMPACT_ATOMS: atom_id res chain seq x y z
N SER A 1 -14.19 -22.35 -4.49
CA SER A 1 -12.80 -21.88 -4.29
C SER A 1 -12.70 -20.39 -4.61
N SER A 2 -11.81 -19.67 -3.96
CA SER A 2 -11.55 -18.26 -4.22
C SER A 2 -10.08 -17.93 -4.01
N THR A 3 -9.60 -16.93 -4.77
CA THR A 3 -8.26 -16.39 -4.61
C THR A 3 -8.34 -14.90 -4.33
N SER A 4 -7.56 -14.42 -3.38
CA SER A 4 -7.45 -13.00 -3.06
C SER A 4 -6.03 -12.58 -2.78
N LEU A 5 -5.73 -11.30 -3.01
CA LEU A 5 -4.54 -10.63 -2.49
C LEU A 5 -4.91 -9.86 -1.23
N ARG A 6 -4.10 -9.99 -0.23
CA ARG A 6 -4.22 -9.24 1.02
C ARG A 6 -2.99 -8.38 1.19
N THR A 7 -3.18 -7.07 1.14
CA THR A 7 -2.08 -6.10 1.10
C THR A 7 -2.17 -5.12 2.25
N ILE A 8 -1.01 -4.86 2.85
CA ILE A 8 -0.77 -3.75 3.76
C ILE A 8 0.30 -2.88 3.12
N ILE A 9 0.06 -1.59 3.01
CA ILE A 9 1.02 -0.63 2.48
C ILE A 9 0.97 0.68 3.26
N THR A 10 2.14 1.21 3.60
CA THR A 10 2.32 2.47 4.33
C THR A 10 3.49 3.25 3.77
N GLY A 11 3.33 4.57 3.66
CA GLY A 11 4.39 5.48 3.22
C GLY A 11 5.15 6.08 4.40
N TRP A 12 6.46 6.17 4.28
CA TRP A 12 7.38 6.62 5.31
C TRP A 12 8.47 7.52 4.75
N GLY A 13 8.90 8.45 5.57
CA GLY A 13 10.00 9.34 5.23
C GLY A 13 9.60 10.47 4.27
N HIS A 14 10.54 11.37 4.07
CA HIS A 14 10.33 12.61 3.34
C HIS A 14 11.31 12.72 2.18
N THR A 15 10.80 13.09 1.01
CA THR A 15 11.64 13.52 -0.11
C THR A 15 11.77 15.03 -0.14
N THR A 16 12.92 15.51 -0.59
CA THR A 16 13.17 16.93 -0.83
C THR A 16 13.69 17.08 -2.26
N PRO A 17 13.11 17.97 -3.08
CA PRO A 17 11.96 18.82 -2.77
C PRO A 17 10.66 18.05 -2.60
N ALA A 18 9.63 18.72 -2.10
CA ALA A 18 8.27 18.17 -2.07
C ALA A 18 7.79 17.82 -3.48
N ASP A 19 6.92 16.81 -3.57
CA ASP A 19 6.33 16.43 -4.85
C ASP A 19 5.51 17.59 -5.45
N PRO A 20 5.80 18.02 -6.67
CA PRO A 20 5.11 19.17 -7.28
C PRO A 20 3.59 18.97 -7.41
N GLY A 21 3.14 17.74 -7.59
CA GLY A 21 1.72 17.44 -7.78
C GLY A 21 0.89 17.57 -6.50
N SER A 22 1.47 17.26 -5.36
CA SER A 22 0.79 17.32 -4.06
C SER A 22 1.24 18.50 -3.18
N GLY A 23 2.38 19.12 -3.49
CA GLY A 23 3.01 20.11 -2.64
C GLY A 23 3.53 19.54 -1.31
N ARG A 24 3.61 18.22 -1.17
CA ARG A 24 3.97 17.53 0.07
C ARG A 24 5.16 16.59 -0.12
N PRO A 25 5.96 16.33 0.92
CA PRO A 25 7.04 15.36 0.83
C PRO A 25 6.49 13.93 0.71
N CYS A 26 6.92 13.21 -0.31
CA CYS A 26 6.64 11.78 -0.45
C CYS A 26 7.74 10.97 0.28
N ALA A 27 7.51 9.76 0.73
CA ALA A 27 6.30 8.93 0.55
C ALA A 27 5.27 9.09 1.68
N GLU A 28 5.63 9.69 2.82
CA GLU A 28 4.76 9.73 4.01
C GLU A 28 3.56 10.66 3.83
N TRP A 29 3.76 11.80 3.18
CA TRP A 29 2.76 12.88 3.17
C TRP A 29 2.07 13.11 1.82
N CYS A 30 2.53 12.50 0.74
CA CYS A 30 1.88 12.60 -0.56
C CYS A 30 1.01 11.38 -0.82
N PHE A 31 -0.22 11.62 -1.22
CA PHE A 31 -1.14 10.53 -1.52
C PHE A 31 -0.99 10.08 -2.97
N ARG A 32 -0.82 8.77 -3.13
CA ARG A 32 -0.69 8.12 -4.43
C ARG A 32 -1.75 7.05 -4.58
N THR A 33 -2.06 6.71 -5.81
CA THR A 33 -2.88 5.55 -6.14
C THR A 33 -1.98 4.49 -6.75
N HIS A 34 -1.64 3.49 -5.95
CA HIS A 34 -0.90 2.33 -6.43
C HIS A 34 -1.87 1.34 -7.09
N LYS A 35 -1.33 0.46 -7.90
CA LYS A 35 -2.15 -0.48 -8.66
C LYS A 35 -1.67 -1.90 -8.49
N ILE A 36 -2.60 -2.84 -8.44
CA ILE A 36 -2.31 -4.23 -8.68
C ILE A 36 -2.69 -4.55 -10.11
N LYS A 37 -1.74 -5.05 -10.86
CA LYS A 37 -1.96 -5.56 -12.22
C LYS A 37 -1.96 -7.08 -12.18
N ILE A 38 -2.87 -7.65 -12.92
CA ILE A 38 -2.99 -9.10 -13.11
C ILE A 38 -2.86 -9.40 -14.60
N ASP A 39 -1.90 -10.24 -14.93
CA ASP A 39 -1.57 -10.62 -16.32
C ASP A 39 -1.37 -9.37 -17.21
N GLY A 40 -0.72 -8.35 -16.66
CA GLY A 40 -0.39 -7.10 -17.34
C GLY A 40 -1.51 -6.05 -17.39
N GLY A 41 -2.73 -6.37 -16.96
CA GLY A 41 -3.85 -5.43 -16.91
C GLY A 41 -4.09 -4.83 -15.52
N ASP A 42 -4.45 -3.55 -15.46
CA ASP A 42 -4.86 -2.90 -14.22
C ASP A 42 -6.12 -3.58 -13.66
N LYS A 43 -6.08 -4.02 -12.42
CA LYS A 43 -7.20 -4.76 -11.80
C LYS A 43 -7.74 -4.08 -10.55
N PHE A 44 -6.87 -3.62 -9.65
CA PHE A 44 -7.26 -2.98 -8.40
C PHE A 44 -6.45 -1.71 -8.16
N ASN A 45 -7.09 -0.74 -7.50
CA ASN A 45 -6.46 0.52 -7.10
C ASN A 45 -6.33 0.56 -5.58
N HIS A 46 -5.14 0.92 -5.10
CA HIS A 46 -4.88 1.18 -3.70
C HIS A 46 -4.62 2.66 -3.50
N GLU A 47 -5.65 3.38 -3.18
CA GLU A 47 -5.54 4.79 -2.84
C GLU A 47 -4.92 4.95 -1.46
N MET A 48 -3.89 5.79 -1.38
CA MET A 48 -3.18 6.11 -0.14
C MET A 48 -3.72 7.37 0.53
N GLY A 49 -4.95 7.75 0.17
CA GLY A 49 -5.59 8.99 0.60
C GLY A 49 -5.86 9.10 2.09
N ALA A 50 -6.54 10.18 2.44
CA ALA A 50 -6.83 10.55 3.81
C ALA A 50 -7.62 9.47 4.56
N LEU A 51 -7.13 9.11 5.74
CA LEU A 51 -7.74 8.11 6.64
C LEU A 51 -8.51 8.75 7.80
N GLY A 52 -8.43 10.07 7.95
CA GLY A 52 -9.06 10.78 9.06
C GLY A 52 -8.27 10.72 10.37
N CYS A 53 -6.94 10.88 10.31
CA CYS A 53 -6.05 10.79 11.47
C CYS A 53 -6.42 11.74 12.61
N SER A 54 -7.00 12.90 12.33
CA SER A 54 -7.44 13.85 13.36
C SER A 54 -8.54 13.31 14.28
N ALA A 55 -9.26 12.28 13.85
CA ALA A 55 -10.32 11.62 14.62
C ALA A 55 -9.87 10.27 15.22
N ASN A 56 -8.56 10.00 15.27
CA ASN A 56 -8.06 8.71 15.74
C ASN A 56 -8.22 8.54 17.27
N PRO A 57 -8.17 7.30 17.80
CA PRO A 57 -8.32 7.04 19.22
C PRO A 57 -7.23 7.64 20.12
N THR A 58 -6.10 8.02 19.53
CA THR A 58 -4.97 8.62 20.27
C THR A 58 -4.97 10.15 20.21
N SER A 59 -6.13 10.75 19.97
CA SER A 59 -6.31 12.20 20.03
C SER A 59 -5.76 12.78 21.34
N ASN A 60 -5.27 14.01 21.28
CA ASN A 60 -4.66 14.73 22.40
C ASN A 60 -3.31 14.19 22.91
N GLN A 61 -2.68 13.27 22.20
CA GLN A 61 -1.29 12.91 22.49
C GLN A 61 -0.33 14.04 22.06
N ALA A 62 0.86 14.07 22.66
CA ALA A 62 1.91 14.98 22.21
C ALA A 62 2.43 14.56 20.82
N GLY A 63 2.82 15.55 20.02
CA GLY A 63 3.44 15.31 18.72
C GLY A 63 2.52 15.48 17.52
N ASN A 64 2.99 15.04 16.36
CA ASN A 64 2.35 15.28 15.06
C ASN A 64 1.42 14.11 14.69
N TRP A 65 0.30 13.97 15.36
CA TRP A 65 -0.63 12.86 15.15
C TRP A 65 -1.83 13.19 14.25
N GLN A 66 -2.19 14.47 14.13
CA GLN A 66 -3.39 14.91 13.41
C GLN A 66 -3.34 14.75 11.88
N PRO A 67 -2.23 15.13 11.19
CA PRO A 67 -2.20 15.04 9.75
C PRO A 67 -2.26 13.60 9.26
N ASP A 68 -3.01 13.39 8.20
CA ASP A 68 -3.06 12.11 7.50
C ASP A 68 -1.72 11.78 6.85
N ARG A 69 -1.30 10.54 6.99
CA ARG A 69 -0.16 9.97 6.29
C ARG A 69 -0.63 9.01 5.21
N ALA A 70 0.26 8.69 4.31
CA ALA A 70 -0.02 7.77 3.24
C ALA A 70 -0.23 6.33 3.79
N GLY A 71 -1.48 5.95 3.92
CA GLY A 71 -1.90 4.61 4.32
C GLY A 71 -1.85 4.29 5.81
N TRP A 72 -1.59 5.23 6.70
CA TRP A 72 -1.60 5.00 8.14
C TRP A 72 -1.85 6.26 8.97
N CYS A 73 -2.23 6.06 10.22
CA CYS A 73 -2.32 7.12 11.23
C CYS A 73 -1.69 6.64 12.54
N PRO A 74 -1.06 7.53 13.32
CA PRO A 74 -0.59 7.16 14.66
C PRO A 74 -1.74 6.65 15.52
N GLY A 75 -1.56 5.48 16.16
CA GLY A 75 -2.53 4.90 17.07
C GLY A 75 -3.76 4.25 16.43
N MET A 76 -3.81 4.15 15.10
CA MET A 76 -4.85 3.41 14.39
C MET A 76 -4.27 2.11 13.81
N ALA A 77 -5.13 1.10 13.68
CA ALA A 77 -4.77 -0.08 12.91
C ALA A 77 -4.53 0.30 11.45
N VAL A 78 -3.45 -0.21 10.88
CA VAL A 78 -3.16 0.01 9.46
C VAL A 78 -4.22 -0.71 8.62
N PRO A 79 -4.81 -0.05 7.62
CA PRO A 79 -5.79 -0.69 6.75
C PRO A 79 -5.24 -1.90 6.03
N VAL A 80 -5.98 -3.00 6.09
CA VAL A 80 -5.71 -4.19 5.32
C VAL A 80 -6.63 -4.20 4.10
N ARG A 81 -6.04 -4.15 2.92
CA ARG A 81 -6.77 -4.23 1.66
C ARG A 81 -6.90 -5.69 1.25
N THR A 82 -8.09 -6.08 0.83
CA THR A 82 -8.36 -7.44 0.33
C THR A 82 -8.99 -7.34 -1.05
N ASP A 83 -8.27 -7.80 -2.04
CA ASP A 83 -8.66 -7.78 -3.44
C ASP A 83 -9.03 -9.20 -3.88
N VAL A 84 -10.30 -9.43 -4.11
CA VAL A 84 -10.81 -10.75 -4.46
C VAL A 84 -10.82 -10.90 -5.97
N PHE A 85 -10.19 -11.96 -6.47
CA PHE A 85 -10.29 -12.35 -7.87
C PHE A 85 -11.64 -13.05 -8.12
N ASP A 86 -12.11 -12.95 -9.36
CA ASP A 86 -13.20 -13.79 -9.82
C ASP A 86 -12.77 -15.28 -9.83
N ASN A 87 -13.75 -16.16 -9.83
CA ASN A 87 -13.52 -17.62 -9.77
C ASN A 87 -12.67 -18.16 -10.92
N SER A 88 -12.48 -17.40 -12.00
CA SER A 88 -11.67 -17.79 -13.16
C SER A 88 -10.18 -17.95 -12.83
N LYS A 89 -9.72 -17.39 -11.69
CA LYS A 89 -8.31 -17.52 -11.28
C LYS A 89 -8.05 -18.67 -10.29
N ALA A 90 -9.08 -19.33 -9.83
CA ALA A 90 -8.93 -20.50 -8.96
C ALA A 90 -8.33 -21.68 -9.72
N GLY A 91 -7.17 -22.19 -9.27
CA GLY A 91 -6.44 -23.28 -9.90
C GLY A 91 -5.60 -22.89 -11.13
N GLU A 92 -5.52 -21.62 -11.46
CA GLU A 92 -4.73 -21.11 -12.58
C GLU A 92 -3.43 -20.45 -12.10
N THR A 93 -2.45 -20.40 -13.00
CA THR A 93 -1.26 -19.57 -12.82
C THR A 93 -1.56 -18.17 -13.35
N PHE A 94 -1.18 -17.16 -12.61
CA PHE A 94 -1.30 -15.77 -13.03
C PHE A 94 -0.05 -14.98 -12.60
N ASN A 95 0.23 -13.90 -13.33
CA ASN A 95 1.25 -12.94 -12.94
C ASN A 95 0.58 -11.79 -12.20
N PHE A 96 1.17 -11.33 -11.10
CA PHE A 96 0.75 -10.09 -10.50
C PHE A 96 1.93 -9.12 -10.36
N GLU A 97 1.64 -7.85 -10.50
CA GLU A 97 2.58 -6.76 -10.30
C GLU A 97 1.95 -5.75 -9.34
N TYR A 98 2.69 -5.35 -8.32
CA TYR A 98 2.33 -4.21 -7.51
C TYR A 98 3.01 -2.97 -8.10
N PHE A 99 2.25 -2.15 -8.82
CA PHE A 99 2.74 -0.94 -9.45
C PHE A 99 2.65 0.24 -8.51
N TYR A 100 3.79 0.74 -8.08
CA TYR A 100 3.87 1.95 -7.29
C TYR A 100 3.78 3.17 -8.20
N GLN A 101 2.75 4.01 -7.99
CA GLN A 101 2.69 5.29 -8.69
C GLN A 101 3.91 6.14 -8.30
N PRO A 102 4.73 6.57 -9.27
CA PRO A 102 5.94 7.33 -8.98
C PRO A 102 5.64 8.71 -8.43
N TRP A 103 6.61 9.31 -7.80
CA TRP A 103 6.64 10.74 -7.47
C TRP A 103 7.88 11.40 -8.06
N SER A 104 7.79 12.71 -8.28
CA SER A 104 8.96 13.50 -8.67
C SER A 104 9.73 13.89 -7.42
N SER A 105 10.95 13.42 -7.30
CA SER A 105 11.90 13.91 -6.30
C SER A 105 13.32 13.70 -6.81
N ASN A 106 14.23 14.49 -6.34
CA ASN A 106 15.66 14.33 -6.65
C ASN A 106 16.33 13.23 -5.80
N GLY A 107 15.55 12.29 -5.29
CA GLY A 107 16.06 11.06 -4.69
C GLY A 107 16.60 11.21 -3.27
N GLY A 108 16.34 12.29 -2.57
CA GLY A 108 16.88 12.46 -1.24
C GLY A 108 15.84 12.41 -0.12
N SER A 109 16.02 11.57 0.86
CA SER A 109 15.55 11.88 2.19
C SER A 109 16.60 12.74 2.86
N THR A 110 16.18 13.76 3.54
CA THR A 110 17.09 14.72 4.15
C THR A 110 17.25 14.56 5.65
N SER A 111 16.46 13.74 6.29
CA SER A 111 16.56 13.54 7.72
C SER A 111 16.99 12.12 8.04
N GLY A 112 18.26 11.90 8.20
CA GLY A 112 18.80 10.64 8.64
C GLY A 112 19.14 9.67 7.53
N THR A 113 19.27 8.42 7.90
CA THR A 113 19.84 7.36 7.07
C THR A 113 18.82 6.61 6.20
N VAL A 114 17.54 6.92 6.32
CA VAL A 114 16.49 6.20 5.61
C VAL A 114 15.78 7.15 4.68
N GLY A 115 15.79 6.83 3.39
CA GLY A 115 15.07 7.56 2.36
C GLY A 115 13.54 7.43 2.50
N ALA A 116 12.80 8.12 1.62
CA ALA A 116 11.37 7.91 1.52
C ALA A 116 11.08 6.55 0.86
N TYR A 117 10.15 5.79 1.42
CA TYR A 117 9.83 4.45 0.96
C TYR A 117 8.39 4.05 1.29
N TYR A 118 7.92 3.04 0.60
CA TYR A 118 6.70 2.33 0.98
C TYR A 118 7.06 0.99 1.62
N ALA A 119 6.57 0.77 2.85
CA ALA A 119 6.61 -0.56 3.45
C ALA A 119 5.37 -1.32 2.95
N THR A 120 5.60 -2.42 2.25
CA THR A 120 4.53 -3.21 1.63
C THR A 120 4.66 -4.67 2.03
N SER A 121 3.51 -5.27 2.35
CA SER A 121 3.37 -6.70 2.56
C SER A 121 2.17 -7.18 1.78
N CYS A 122 2.36 -8.18 0.92
CA CYS A 122 1.30 -8.74 0.08
C CYS A 122 1.28 -10.26 0.21
N PHE A 123 0.09 -10.81 0.42
CA PHE A 123 -0.14 -12.25 0.55
C PHE A 123 -1.19 -12.71 -0.45
N VAL A 124 -0.91 -13.85 -1.09
CA VAL A 124 -1.93 -14.58 -1.84
C VAL A 124 -2.65 -15.51 -0.87
N ILE A 125 -3.97 -15.40 -0.81
CA ILE A 125 -4.82 -16.24 0.01
C ILE A 125 -5.71 -17.05 -0.92
N VAL A 126 -5.56 -18.37 -0.84
CA VAL A 126 -6.41 -19.31 -1.59
C VAL A 126 -7.29 -20.06 -0.61
N LYS A 127 -8.58 -20.09 -0.90
CA LYS A 127 -9.57 -20.87 -0.16
C LYS A 127 -10.18 -21.90 -1.10
N SER A 128 -10.33 -23.13 -0.62
CA SER A 128 -10.93 -24.21 -1.37
C SER A 128 -11.77 -25.07 -0.43
N ASP A 129 -12.83 -25.66 -0.94
CA ASP A 129 -13.66 -26.64 -0.23
C ASP A 129 -13.02 -28.03 -0.23
N GLU A 130 -12.02 -28.25 -1.11
CA GLU A 130 -11.25 -29.48 -1.21
C GLU A 130 -9.79 -29.21 -0.83
N PRO A 131 -9.04 -30.22 -0.40
CA PRO A 131 -7.61 -30.08 -0.14
C PRO A 131 -6.85 -29.58 -1.38
N ILE A 132 -6.00 -28.59 -1.17
CA ILE A 132 -5.16 -28.00 -2.23
C ILE A 132 -3.69 -28.01 -1.84
N SER A 133 -2.82 -28.09 -2.82
CA SER A 133 -1.40 -27.85 -2.61
C SER A 133 -1.13 -26.36 -2.39
N LYS A 134 -0.12 -26.07 -1.57
CA LYS A 134 0.31 -24.67 -1.37
C LYS A 134 0.73 -24.08 -2.71
N PRO A 135 0.23 -22.90 -3.08
CA PRO A 135 0.67 -22.19 -4.28
C PRO A 135 2.18 -21.91 -4.25
N THR A 136 2.82 -22.02 -5.39
CA THR A 136 4.22 -21.60 -5.58
C THR A 136 4.24 -20.16 -6.08
N VAL A 137 5.02 -19.31 -5.42
CA VAL A 137 5.32 -17.96 -5.86
C VAL A 137 6.71 -17.99 -6.47
N VAL A 138 6.83 -17.47 -7.68
CA VAL A 138 8.10 -17.35 -8.42
C VAL A 138 8.30 -15.86 -8.71
N ASP A 139 9.45 -15.32 -8.27
CA ASP A 139 9.89 -13.95 -8.50
C ASP A 139 10.56 -13.80 -9.89
#